data_16002d23ba1bf5448147a828ee552676
#
_entry.id   16002d23ba1bf5448147a828ee552676
#
_cell.length_a   1.000
_cell.length_b   1.000
_cell.length_c   1.000
_cell.angle_alpha   90.00
_cell.angle_beta   90.00
_cell.angle_gamma   90.00
#
_symmetry.space_group_name_H-M   'P 1'
#
loop_
_entity.id
_entity.type
_entity.pdbx_description
1 polymer ?
#
loop_
_entity_poly.entity_id
_entity_poly.type
_entity_poly.pdbx_seq_one_letter_code
_entity_poly.pdbx_strand_id
1 'polypeptide(L)'
;MCIRDRGHLIMILVGLLFIFLAIKYEFEPMLLIPIGFGILIGNIPFKDAGLQVGIYEQGSVLNILYQGVTSGWYPPLIFLGIGAMTDFSALISNPKLMLIGAAAQFGIFGAYIIALQMGFEPNQAGAIGIIGGADGPTAIFLSSKLAPNLMGAIAVSAYSYMALVPIIQPPFMRLLTTQKERLIRMKPPRVVSHTEKVIFPIIGLLLTCFLVPSGLPLLGMLF
;
A
#
# COMPACT_ATOMS: atom_id res chain seq x y z
N MET A 1 -24.76 -22.99 13.09
CA MET A 1 -23.76 -22.09 12.47
C MET A 1 -24.54 -20.93 11.84
N CYS A 2 -24.84 -19.90 12.62
CA CYS A 2 -25.51 -18.71 12.09
C CYS A 2 -24.43 -17.79 11.54
N ILE A 3 -24.37 -17.63 10.23
CA ILE A 3 -23.73 -16.48 9.60
C ILE A 3 -24.61 -15.29 10.00
N ARG A 4 -24.34 -14.76 11.18
CA ARG A 4 -25.25 -13.88 11.92
C ARG A 4 -25.21 -12.44 11.42
N ASP A 5 -24.24 -12.10 10.57
CA ASP A 5 -24.12 -10.76 10.02
C ASP A 5 -24.07 -10.83 8.48
N ARG A 6 -25.02 -10.17 7.85
CA ARG A 6 -25.03 -9.98 6.39
C ARG A 6 -23.71 -9.38 5.90
N GLY A 7 -23.03 -8.59 6.74
CA GLY A 7 -21.72 -8.02 6.47
C GLY A 7 -20.62 -9.05 6.26
N HIS A 8 -20.51 -10.06 7.12
CA HIS A 8 -19.52 -11.13 6.95
C HIS A 8 -19.74 -11.96 5.66
N LEU A 9 -21.00 -12.25 5.33
CA LEU A 9 -21.32 -12.96 4.08
C LEU A 9 -20.92 -12.13 2.85
N ILE A 10 -21.23 -10.83 2.86
CA ILE A 10 -20.85 -9.92 1.77
C ILE A 10 -19.30 -9.88 1.63
N MET A 11 -18.58 -9.76 2.74
CA MET A 11 -17.12 -9.74 2.71
C MET A 11 -16.51 -11.06 2.24
N ILE A 12 -17.08 -12.21 2.60
CA ILE A 12 -16.68 -13.51 2.06
C ILE A 12 -16.86 -13.55 0.54
N LEU A 13 -18.00 -13.06 0.03
CA LEU A 13 -18.24 -12.97 -1.42
C LEU A 13 -17.25 -12.03 -2.11
N VAL A 14 -16.90 -10.90 -1.49
CA VAL A 14 -15.86 -9.98 -1.98
C VAL A 14 -14.50 -10.66 -2.03
N GLY A 15 -14.12 -11.41 -0.98
CA GLY A 15 -12.87 -12.17 -0.97
C GLY A 15 -12.80 -13.22 -2.09
N LEU A 16 -13.89 -13.96 -2.30
CA LEU A 16 -14.00 -14.93 -3.42
C LEU A 16 -13.94 -14.24 -4.78
N LEU A 17 -14.58 -13.07 -4.92
CA LEU A 17 -14.52 -12.27 -6.14
C LEU A 17 -13.08 -11.84 -6.45
N PHE A 18 -12.31 -11.41 -5.46
CA PHE A 18 -10.91 -11.02 -5.65
C PHE A 18 -10.05 -12.19 -6.12
N ILE A 19 -10.22 -13.37 -5.51
CA ILE A 19 -9.52 -14.60 -5.94
C ILE A 19 -9.92 -14.97 -7.37
N PHE A 20 -11.21 -14.87 -7.70
CA PHE A 20 -11.70 -15.14 -9.04
C PHE A 20 -11.12 -14.19 -10.09
N LEU A 21 -11.07 -12.87 -9.81
CA LEU A 21 -10.51 -11.88 -10.69
C LEU A 21 -9.00 -12.11 -10.90
N ALA A 22 -8.29 -12.46 -9.84
CA ALA A 22 -6.87 -12.77 -9.91
C ALA A 22 -6.57 -13.98 -10.80
N ILE A 23 -7.35 -15.05 -10.68
CA ILE A 23 -7.14 -16.30 -11.43
C ILE A 23 -7.60 -16.17 -12.88
N LYS A 24 -8.82 -15.63 -13.10
CA LYS A 24 -9.44 -15.61 -14.43
C LYS A 24 -8.89 -14.51 -15.33
N TYR A 25 -8.61 -13.33 -14.77
CA TYR A 25 -8.19 -12.15 -15.52
C TYR A 25 -6.72 -11.77 -15.28
N GLU A 26 -6.01 -12.56 -14.49
CA GLU A 26 -4.59 -12.34 -14.15
C GLU A 26 -4.32 -10.94 -13.55
N PHE A 27 -5.31 -10.42 -12.80
CA PHE A 27 -5.19 -9.11 -12.14
C PHE A 27 -4.32 -9.21 -10.91
N GLU A 28 -3.02 -8.92 -11.06
CA GLU A 28 -2.02 -8.92 -9.98
C GLU A 28 -2.23 -10.10 -8.99
N PRO A 29 -2.07 -11.36 -9.45
CA PRO A 29 -2.39 -12.54 -8.62
C PRO A 29 -1.60 -12.56 -7.31
N MET A 30 -0.38 -12.02 -7.31
CA MET A 30 0.48 -11.96 -6.12
C MET A 30 -0.06 -11.03 -5.04
N LEU A 31 -0.92 -10.08 -5.37
CA LEU A 31 -1.59 -9.19 -4.42
C LEU A 31 -3.02 -9.65 -4.13
N LEU A 32 -3.82 -9.88 -5.17
CA LEU A 32 -5.25 -10.14 -5.01
C LEU A 32 -5.56 -11.48 -4.32
N ILE A 33 -4.78 -12.54 -4.59
CA ILE A 33 -5.00 -13.83 -3.94
C ILE A 33 -4.77 -13.76 -2.43
N PRO A 34 -3.62 -13.24 -1.93
CA PRO A 34 -3.41 -13.07 -0.49
C PRO A 34 -4.46 -12.16 0.18
N ILE A 35 -4.86 -11.07 -0.49
CA ILE A 35 -5.90 -10.16 0.02
C ILE A 35 -7.24 -10.90 0.13
N GLY A 36 -7.66 -11.57 -0.95
CA GLY A 36 -8.91 -12.34 -0.95
C GLY A 36 -8.92 -13.42 0.13
N PHE A 37 -7.81 -14.14 0.29
CA PHE A 37 -7.66 -15.13 1.35
C PHE A 37 -7.69 -14.52 2.76
N GLY A 38 -7.03 -13.38 2.96
CA GLY A 38 -7.08 -12.63 4.22
C GLY A 38 -8.50 -12.16 4.56
N ILE A 39 -9.26 -11.67 3.55
CA ILE A 39 -10.67 -11.29 3.73
C ILE A 39 -11.51 -12.53 4.14
N LEU A 40 -11.29 -13.68 3.52
CA LEU A 40 -12.00 -14.91 3.89
C LEU A 40 -11.73 -15.29 5.34
N ILE A 41 -10.45 -15.41 5.74
CA ILE A 41 -10.08 -15.80 7.10
C ILE A 41 -10.56 -14.78 8.13
N GLY A 42 -10.46 -13.48 7.82
CA GLY A 42 -10.88 -12.41 8.73
C GLY A 42 -12.39 -12.34 8.96
N ASN A 43 -13.19 -12.91 8.08
CA ASN A 43 -14.65 -12.88 8.15
C ASN A 43 -15.31 -14.23 8.50
N ILE A 44 -14.51 -15.30 8.74
CA ILE A 44 -15.03 -16.56 9.27
C ILE A 44 -15.19 -16.42 10.80
N PRO A 45 -16.40 -16.65 11.35
CA PRO A 45 -16.66 -16.51 12.79
C PRO A 45 -16.14 -17.74 13.56
N PHE A 46 -14.83 -17.89 13.72
CA PHE A 46 -14.19 -19.01 14.42
C PHE A 46 -14.60 -19.08 15.90
N LYS A 47 -14.77 -17.94 16.56
CA LYS A 47 -15.16 -17.84 17.94
C LYS A 47 -16.53 -18.44 18.23
N ASP A 48 -17.49 -18.23 17.33
CA ASP A 48 -18.83 -18.77 17.46
C ASP A 48 -18.84 -20.30 17.29
N ALA A 49 -17.82 -20.86 16.66
CA ALA A 49 -17.60 -22.30 16.53
C ALA A 49 -16.79 -22.91 17.68
N GLY A 50 -16.40 -22.11 18.70
CA GLY A 50 -15.59 -22.56 19.83
C GLY A 50 -14.13 -22.84 19.50
N LEU A 51 -13.65 -22.38 18.33
CA LEU A 51 -12.28 -22.57 17.87
C LEU A 51 -11.43 -21.31 18.17
N GLN A 52 -10.31 -21.50 18.87
CA GLN A 52 -9.36 -20.42 19.15
C GLN A 52 -8.28 -20.32 18.07
N VAL A 53 -8.69 -20.12 16.83
CA VAL A 53 -7.78 -20.06 15.67
C VAL A 53 -7.89 -18.75 14.88
N GLY A 54 -8.83 -17.88 15.24
CA GLY A 54 -9.11 -16.63 14.53
C GLY A 54 -8.04 -15.54 14.72
N ILE A 55 -8.09 -14.52 13.86
CA ILE A 55 -7.15 -13.39 13.87
C ILE A 55 -7.29 -12.56 15.16
N TYR A 56 -8.51 -12.46 15.71
CA TYR A 56 -8.79 -11.62 16.88
C TYR A 56 -8.76 -12.39 18.21
N GLU A 57 -8.47 -13.68 18.17
CA GLU A 57 -8.45 -14.53 19.36
C GLU A 57 -7.05 -14.60 19.94
N GLN A 58 -6.91 -14.09 21.17
CA GLN A 58 -5.63 -14.03 21.87
C GLN A 58 -5.00 -15.42 21.99
N GLY A 59 -3.72 -15.52 21.62
CA GLY A 59 -2.96 -16.77 21.68
C GLY A 59 -3.05 -17.65 20.43
N SER A 60 -3.90 -17.31 19.45
CA SER A 60 -3.87 -18.01 18.16
C SER A 60 -2.65 -17.62 17.32
N VAL A 61 -2.21 -18.51 16.45
CA VAL A 61 -1.09 -18.23 15.52
C VAL A 61 -1.41 -17.05 14.62
N LEU A 62 -2.65 -16.95 14.13
CA LEU A 62 -3.09 -15.83 13.30
C LEU A 62 -3.08 -14.51 14.08
N ASN A 63 -3.44 -14.52 15.37
CA ASN A 63 -3.36 -13.33 16.22
C ASN A 63 -1.92 -12.88 16.45
N ILE A 64 -1.00 -13.81 16.68
CA ILE A 64 0.43 -13.49 16.85
C ILE A 64 0.98 -12.81 15.58
N LEU A 65 0.65 -13.34 14.41
CA LEU A 65 1.02 -12.71 13.13
C LEU A 65 0.36 -11.32 12.97
N TYR A 66 -0.92 -11.20 13.33
CA TYR A 66 -1.64 -9.93 13.26
C TYR A 66 -1.07 -8.86 14.21
N GLN A 67 -0.52 -9.26 15.35
CA GLN A 67 0.17 -8.34 16.26
C GLN A 67 1.35 -7.63 15.60
N GLY A 68 2.03 -8.24 14.66
CA GLY A 68 3.08 -7.58 13.87
C GLY A 68 2.55 -6.42 13.02
N VAL A 69 1.30 -6.50 12.57
CA VAL A 69 0.63 -5.40 11.86
C VAL A 69 0.24 -4.30 12.85
N THR A 70 -0.44 -4.65 13.94
CA THR A 70 -0.94 -3.68 14.93
C THR A 70 0.20 -2.99 15.69
N SER A 71 1.31 -3.70 15.95
CA SER A 71 2.52 -3.14 16.56
C SER A 71 3.31 -2.26 15.58
N GLY A 72 3.04 -2.35 14.27
CA GLY A 72 3.61 -1.47 13.24
C GLY A 72 5.05 -1.82 12.82
N TRP A 73 5.54 -3.05 13.07
CA TRP A 73 6.89 -3.45 12.66
C TRP A 73 6.95 -4.18 11.31
N TYR A 74 5.85 -4.73 10.80
CA TYR A 74 5.84 -5.28 9.43
C TYR A 74 6.11 -4.25 8.34
N PRO A 75 5.51 -3.05 8.34
CA PRO A 75 5.82 -2.06 7.32
C PRO A 75 7.30 -1.73 7.18
N PRO A 76 8.08 -1.47 8.25
CA PRO A 76 9.52 -1.30 8.15
C PRO A 76 10.25 -2.50 7.54
N LEU A 77 9.86 -3.74 7.89
CA LEU A 77 10.45 -4.94 7.30
C LEU A 77 10.14 -5.08 5.80
N ILE A 78 8.94 -4.70 5.37
CA ILE A 78 8.59 -4.66 3.95
C ILE A 78 9.46 -3.62 3.23
N PHE A 79 9.66 -2.43 3.83
CA PHE A 79 10.55 -1.41 3.28
C PHE A 79 12.00 -1.88 3.17
N LEU A 80 12.50 -2.65 4.13
CA LEU A 80 13.81 -3.29 4.02
C LEU A 80 13.91 -4.21 2.78
N GLY A 81 12.88 -5.03 2.56
CA GLY A 81 12.82 -5.89 1.37
C GLY A 81 12.74 -5.12 0.06
N ILE A 82 11.92 -4.07 0.03
CA ILE A 82 11.81 -3.17 -1.13
C ILE A 82 13.14 -2.46 -1.38
N GLY A 83 13.77 -1.90 -0.34
CA GLY A 83 15.06 -1.21 -0.45
C GLY A 83 16.16 -2.09 -1.01
N ALA A 84 16.24 -3.34 -0.53
CA ALA A 84 17.23 -4.32 -1.02
C ALA A 84 17.05 -4.66 -2.52
N MET A 85 15.83 -4.55 -3.06
CA MET A 85 15.53 -4.84 -4.47
C MET A 85 15.50 -3.58 -5.35
N THR A 86 15.52 -2.38 -4.76
CA THR A 86 15.35 -1.12 -5.50
C THR A 86 16.68 -0.68 -6.13
N ASP A 87 16.66 -0.44 -7.43
CA ASP A 87 17.77 0.23 -8.15
C ASP A 87 17.42 1.71 -8.39
N PHE A 88 18.05 2.60 -7.64
CA PHE A 88 17.89 4.05 -7.75
C PHE A 88 18.61 4.66 -8.97
N SER A 89 19.24 3.87 -9.81
CA SER A 89 20.05 4.38 -10.95
C SER A 89 19.25 5.29 -11.88
N ALA A 90 17.99 4.97 -12.15
CA ALA A 90 17.13 5.80 -13.00
C ALA A 90 16.91 7.20 -12.40
N LEU A 91 16.69 7.27 -11.09
CA LEU A 91 16.46 8.52 -10.35
C LEU A 91 17.75 9.36 -10.25
N ILE A 92 18.89 8.70 -10.00
CA ILE A 92 20.21 9.34 -9.96
C ILE A 92 20.59 9.90 -11.33
N SER A 93 20.31 9.15 -12.41
CA SER A 93 20.62 9.58 -13.77
C SER A 93 19.76 10.75 -14.25
N ASN A 94 18.52 10.84 -13.79
CA ASN A 94 17.59 11.91 -14.16
C ASN A 94 16.78 12.40 -12.96
N PRO A 95 17.32 13.34 -12.15
CA PRO A 95 16.64 13.85 -10.95
C PRO A 95 15.28 14.50 -11.22
N LYS A 96 14.98 14.91 -12.46
CA LYS A 96 13.67 15.44 -12.85
C LYS A 96 12.52 14.43 -12.64
N LEU A 97 12.83 13.14 -12.59
CA LEU A 97 11.84 12.10 -12.27
C LEU A 97 11.26 12.26 -10.86
N MET A 98 11.99 12.89 -9.93
CA MET A 98 11.48 13.22 -8.60
C MET A 98 10.27 14.17 -8.67
N LEU A 99 10.22 15.06 -9.66
CA LEU A 99 9.07 15.96 -9.83
C LEU A 99 7.81 15.20 -10.25
N ILE A 100 7.96 14.12 -11.02
CA ILE A 100 6.84 13.25 -11.40
C ILE A 100 6.31 12.53 -10.16
N GLY A 101 7.20 11.99 -9.32
CA GLY A 101 6.83 11.40 -8.03
C GLY A 101 6.14 12.42 -7.11
N ALA A 102 6.66 13.64 -7.02
CA ALA A 102 6.05 14.70 -6.24
C ALA A 102 4.65 15.07 -6.76
N ALA A 103 4.45 15.12 -8.08
CA ALA A 103 3.14 15.37 -8.67
C ALA A 103 2.12 14.26 -8.33
N ALA A 104 2.55 13.01 -8.27
CA ALA A 104 1.69 11.89 -7.87
C ALA A 104 1.15 12.06 -6.43
N GLN A 105 1.90 12.72 -5.53
CA GLN A 105 1.47 12.95 -4.15
C GLN A 105 0.30 13.93 -4.01
N PHE A 106 -0.07 14.68 -5.05
CA PHE A 106 -1.31 15.48 -5.04
C PHE A 106 -2.55 14.63 -4.79
N GLY A 107 -2.53 13.35 -5.15
CA GLY A 107 -3.59 12.40 -4.84
C GLY A 107 -3.83 12.25 -3.34
N ILE A 108 -2.79 12.30 -2.51
CA ILE A 108 -2.89 12.23 -1.03
C ILE A 108 -3.68 13.43 -0.52
N PHE A 109 -3.32 14.64 -0.96
CA PHE A 109 -3.98 15.87 -0.52
C PHE A 109 -5.43 15.92 -0.99
N GLY A 110 -5.70 15.49 -2.24
CA GLY A 110 -7.06 15.41 -2.76
C GLY A 110 -7.94 14.45 -1.96
N ALA A 111 -7.46 13.25 -1.68
CA ALA A 111 -8.17 12.26 -0.88
C ALA A 111 -8.37 12.75 0.57
N TYR A 112 -7.38 13.42 1.16
CA TYR A 112 -7.48 14.01 2.49
C TYR A 112 -8.60 15.06 2.57
N ILE A 113 -8.64 16.01 1.62
CA ILE A 113 -9.66 17.07 1.58
C ILE A 113 -11.05 16.46 1.40
N ILE A 114 -11.20 15.48 0.51
CA ILE A 114 -12.48 14.80 0.28
C ILE A 114 -12.93 14.07 1.56
N ALA A 115 -12.03 13.36 2.24
CA ALA A 115 -12.35 12.68 3.50
C ALA A 115 -12.82 13.66 4.58
N LEU A 116 -12.18 14.83 4.72
CA LEU A 116 -12.63 15.88 5.62
C LEU A 116 -14.05 16.40 5.27
N GLN A 117 -14.33 16.60 3.98
CA GLN A 117 -15.65 17.03 3.51
C GLN A 117 -16.74 15.96 3.78
N MET A 118 -16.36 14.69 3.79
CA MET A 118 -17.26 13.58 4.16
C MET A 118 -17.50 13.46 5.67
N GLY A 119 -16.84 14.29 6.50
CA GLY A 119 -17.04 14.34 7.94
C GLY A 119 -16.15 13.42 8.76
N PHE A 120 -15.07 12.87 8.17
CA PHE A 120 -14.06 12.15 8.94
C PHE A 120 -13.22 13.10 9.79
N GLU A 121 -12.78 12.64 10.95
CA GLU A 121 -11.85 13.39 11.79
C GLU A 121 -10.50 13.60 11.06
N PRO A 122 -9.74 14.67 11.37
CA PRO A 122 -8.47 14.95 10.70
C PRO A 122 -7.48 13.79 10.72
N ASN A 123 -7.39 13.03 11.81
CA ASN A 123 -6.53 11.85 11.92
C ASN A 123 -7.00 10.72 10.99
N GLN A 124 -8.30 10.47 10.95
CA GLN A 124 -8.91 9.48 10.05
C GLN A 124 -8.75 9.91 8.59
N ALA A 125 -8.99 11.18 8.29
CA ALA A 125 -8.80 11.73 6.96
C ALA A 125 -7.34 11.62 6.50
N GLY A 126 -6.37 11.83 7.40
CA GLY A 126 -4.95 11.62 7.14
C GLY A 126 -4.62 10.16 6.80
N ALA A 127 -5.17 9.23 7.56
CA ALA A 127 -5.02 7.80 7.31
C ALA A 127 -5.70 7.34 6.00
N ILE A 128 -6.82 7.94 5.62
CA ILE A 128 -7.50 7.70 4.34
C ILE A 128 -6.72 8.34 3.19
N GLY A 129 -6.25 9.57 3.40
CA GLY A 129 -5.53 10.35 2.38
C GLY A 129 -4.29 9.65 1.85
N ILE A 130 -3.54 8.94 2.72
CA ILE A 130 -2.31 8.24 2.34
C ILE A 130 -2.54 7.14 1.28
N ILE A 131 -3.76 6.61 1.15
CA ILE A 131 -4.11 5.65 0.09
C ILE A 131 -3.82 6.25 -1.29
N GLY A 132 -4.02 7.57 -1.45
CA GLY A 132 -3.73 8.28 -2.70
C GLY A 132 -2.25 8.28 -3.10
N GLY A 133 -1.33 7.96 -2.19
CA GLY A 133 0.08 7.79 -2.47
C GLY A 133 0.44 6.46 -3.13
N ALA A 134 -0.52 5.52 -3.21
CA ALA A 134 -0.34 4.18 -3.77
C ALA A 134 0.81 3.38 -3.14
N ASP A 135 0.98 3.51 -1.83
CA ASP A 135 1.98 2.80 -1.03
C ASP A 135 1.31 2.05 0.13
N GLY A 136 1.12 0.74 -0.05
CA GLY A 136 0.42 -0.13 0.90
C GLY A 136 1.08 -0.17 2.29
N PRO A 137 2.38 -0.45 2.40
CA PRO A 137 3.08 -0.47 3.69
C PRO A 137 2.99 0.84 4.47
N THR A 138 3.14 1.98 3.80
CA THR A 138 2.97 3.31 4.42
C THR A 138 1.53 3.52 4.88
N ALA A 139 0.53 3.08 4.10
CA ALA A 139 -0.87 3.19 4.48
C ALA A 139 -1.17 2.40 5.76
N ILE A 140 -0.63 1.18 5.91
CA ILE A 140 -0.76 0.39 7.13
C ILE A 140 -0.05 1.07 8.31
N PHE A 141 1.19 1.51 8.12
CA PHE A 141 1.97 2.17 9.16
C PHE A 141 1.27 3.43 9.67
N LEU A 142 0.82 4.28 8.77
CA LEU A 142 0.17 5.53 9.15
C LEU A 142 -1.19 5.29 9.79
N SER A 143 -2.00 4.38 9.25
CA SER A 143 -3.31 4.06 9.82
C SER A 143 -3.21 3.40 11.19
N SER A 144 -2.19 2.58 11.45
CA SER A 144 -1.95 2.01 12.77
C SER A 144 -1.68 3.08 13.85
N LYS A 145 -1.16 4.25 13.45
CA LYS A 145 -0.86 5.39 14.34
C LYS A 145 -2.01 6.39 14.45
N LEU A 146 -2.64 6.73 13.33
CA LEU A 146 -3.65 7.81 13.26
C LEU A 146 -5.08 7.31 13.44
N ALA A 147 -5.41 6.13 12.92
CA ALA A 147 -6.78 5.59 12.91
C ALA A 147 -6.77 4.05 13.01
N PRO A 148 -6.39 3.46 14.15
CA PRO A 148 -6.32 2.00 14.30
C PRO A 148 -7.65 1.29 14.03
N ASN A 149 -8.77 1.96 14.31
CA ASN A 149 -10.12 1.47 14.04
C ASN A 149 -10.45 1.32 12.56
N LEU A 150 -9.80 2.09 11.68
CA LEU A 150 -9.98 2.04 10.23
C LEU A 150 -8.86 1.26 9.51
N MET A 151 -7.84 0.80 10.24
CA MET A 151 -6.65 0.18 9.65
C MET A 151 -6.98 -0.98 8.70
N GLY A 152 -7.90 -1.87 9.07
CA GLY A 152 -8.30 -2.99 8.22
C GLY A 152 -8.95 -2.55 6.92
N ALA A 153 -9.88 -1.60 6.98
CA ALA A 153 -10.54 -1.05 5.79
C ALA A 153 -9.55 -0.30 4.89
N ILE A 154 -8.63 0.47 5.48
CA ILE A 154 -7.59 1.21 4.76
C ILE A 154 -6.63 0.23 4.08
N ALA A 155 -6.18 -0.82 4.77
CA ALA A 155 -5.28 -1.81 4.20
C ALA A 155 -5.93 -2.52 2.99
N VAL A 156 -7.17 -3.01 3.12
CA VAL A 156 -7.90 -3.65 2.03
C VAL A 156 -8.07 -2.68 0.86
N SER A 157 -8.46 -1.43 1.11
CA SER A 157 -8.65 -0.41 0.08
C SER A 157 -7.36 -0.08 -0.66
N ALA A 158 -6.25 0.14 0.08
CA ALA A 158 -4.95 0.47 -0.50
C ALA A 158 -4.42 -0.64 -1.41
N TYR A 159 -4.41 -1.87 -0.92
CA TYR A 159 -3.90 -2.99 -1.72
C TYR A 159 -4.83 -3.37 -2.88
N SER A 160 -6.16 -3.29 -2.70
CA SER A 160 -7.11 -3.51 -3.79
C SER A 160 -6.97 -2.46 -4.89
N TYR A 161 -6.79 -1.19 -4.51
CA TYR A 161 -6.50 -0.11 -5.45
C TYR A 161 -5.21 -0.38 -6.23
N MET A 162 -4.13 -0.75 -5.55
CA MET A 162 -2.85 -1.07 -6.20
C MET A 162 -2.98 -2.24 -7.17
N ALA A 163 -3.72 -3.28 -6.81
CA ALA A 163 -3.96 -4.44 -7.67
C ALA A 163 -4.77 -4.09 -8.93
N LEU A 164 -5.59 -3.04 -8.89
CA LEU A 164 -6.40 -2.58 -10.02
C LEU A 164 -5.68 -1.54 -10.91
N VAL A 165 -4.50 -1.06 -10.51
CA VAL A 165 -3.73 -0.07 -11.29
C VAL A 165 -3.50 -0.50 -12.75
N PRO A 166 -3.12 -1.76 -13.08
CA PRO A 166 -2.95 -2.19 -14.46
C PRO A 166 -4.18 -2.03 -15.35
N ILE A 167 -5.37 -1.99 -14.75
CA ILE A 167 -6.64 -1.80 -15.46
C ILE A 167 -7.01 -0.32 -15.55
N ILE A 168 -6.81 0.42 -14.46
CA ILE A 168 -7.21 1.82 -14.33
C ILE A 168 -6.27 2.73 -15.12
N GLN A 169 -4.97 2.46 -15.08
CA GLN A 169 -3.94 3.33 -15.66
C GLN A 169 -4.03 3.47 -17.21
N PRO A 170 -4.20 2.40 -18.03
CA PRO A 170 -4.21 2.52 -19.47
C PRO A 170 -5.30 3.44 -20.06
N PRO A 171 -6.56 3.40 -19.58
CA PRO A 171 -7.58 4.36 -20.05
C PRO A 171 -7.21 5.82 -19.79
N PHE A 172 -6.69 6.12 -18.58
CA PHE A 172 -6.26 7.50 -18.26
C PHE A 172 -5.06 7.93 -19.09
N MET A 173 -4.08 7.05 -19.30
CA MET A 173 -2.96 7.35 -20.19
C MET A 173 -3.41 7.65 -21.61
N ARG A 174 -4.39 6.90 -22.14
CA ARG A 174 -4.94 7.13 -23.47
C ARG A 174 -5.73 8.43 -23.57
N LEU A 175 -6.42 8.82 -22.50
CA LEU A 175 -7.19 10.05 -22.42
C LEU A 175 -6.28 11.29 -22.38
N LEU A 176 -5.16 11.21 -21.64
CA LEU A 176 -4.27 12.34 -21.38
C LEU A 176 -3.15 12.51 -22.41
N THR A 177 -2.89 11.48 -23.25
CA THR A 177 -1.79 11.49 -24.21
C THR A 177 -2.26 11.18 -25.62
N THR A 178 -1.63 11.84 -26.60
CA THR A 178 -1.84 11.56 -28.02
C THR A 178 -1.08 10.31 -28.45
N GLN A 179 -1.49 9.70 -29.58
CA GLN A 179 -0.78 8.53 -30.11
C GLN A 179 0.67 8.86 -30.51
N LYS A 180 0.92 10.09 -30.98
CA LYS A 180 2.27 10.55 -31.34
C LYS A 180 3.19 10.61 -30.11
N GLU A 181 2.69 11.13 -29.00
CA GLU A 181 3.45 11.23 -27.74
C GLU A 181 3.80 9.85 -27.18
N ARG A 182 2.89 8.87 -27.28
CA ARG A 182 3.13 7.50 -26.83
C ARG A 182 4.18 6.74 -27.65
N LEU A 183 4.48 7.18 -28.87
CA LEU A 183 5.51 6.60 -29.74
C LEU A 183 6.90 7.18 -29.49
N ILE A 184 7.04 8.23 -28.68
CA ILE A 184 8.34 8.83 -28.36
C ILE A 184 9.17 7.86 -27.55
N ARG A 185 10.33 7.48 -28.08
CA ARG A 185 11.30 6.66 -27.38
C ARG A 185 12.17 7.52 -26.47
N MET A 186 12.17 7.21 -25.18
CA MET A 186 13.04 7.89 -24.22
C MET A 186 14.49 7.46 -24.45
N LYS A 187 15.41 8.40 -24.24
CA LYS A 187 16.85 8.10 -24.28
C LYS A 187 17.20 7.18 -23.09
N PRO A 188 18.12 6.22 -23.28
CA PRO A 188 18.59 5.38 -22.17
C PRO A 188 19.22 6.27 -21.08
N PRO A 189 19.05 5.92 -19.80
CA PRO A 189 19.68 6.65 -18.71
C PRO A 189 21.20 6.56 -18.82
N ARG A 190 21.90 7.57 -18.26
CA ARG A 190 23.36 7.51 -18.16
C ARG A 190 23.78 6.39 -17.21
N VAL A 191 24.97 5.86 -17.44
CA VAL A 191 25.58 4.91 -16.51
C VAL A 191 25.89 5.63 -15.19
N VAL A 192 25.42 5.06 -14.08
CA VAL A 192 25.64 5.59 -12.74
C VAL A 192 26.82 4.88 -12.10
N SER A 193 27.73 5.62 -11.49
CA SER A 193 28.91 5.04 -10.82
C SER A 193 28.51 4.33 -9.53
N HIS A 194 29.33 3.38 -9.08
CA HIS A 194 29.10 2.67 -7.82
C HIS A 194 29.07 3.62 -6.62
N THR A 195 29.92 4.63 -6.62
CA THR A 195 29.97 5.65 -5.56
C THR A 195 28.67 6.46 -5.47
N GLU A 196 28.08 6.86 -6.61
CA GLU A 196 26.79 7.55 -6.64
C GLU A 196 25.67 6.68 -6.07
N LYS A 197 25.65 5.37 -6.36
CA LYS A 197 24.66 4.42 -5.85
C LYS A 197 24.73 4.26 -4.34
N VAL A 198 25.88 4.40 -3.72
CA VAL A 198 26.07 4.33 -2.26
C VAL A 198 25.76 5.66 -1.58
N ILE A 199 26.24 6.77 -2.15
CA ILE A 199 26.08 8.11 -1.55
C ILE A 199 24.62 8.59 -1.62
N PHE A 200 23.91 8.31 -2.72
CA PHE A 200 22.54 8.79 -2.92
C PHE A 200 21.57 8.35 -1.82
N PRO A 201 21.47 7.05 -1.44
CA PRO A 201 20.61 6.62 -0.34
C PRO A 201 20.97 7.28 1.00
N ILE A 202 22.26 7.43 1.30
CA ILE A 202 22.72 8.04 2.55
C ILE A 202 22.26 9.50 2.64
N ILE A 203 22.46 10.28 1.57
CA ILE A 203 22.00 11.68 1.52
C ILE A 203 20.48 11.72 1.57
N GLY A 204 19.79 10.85 0.83
CA GLY A 204 18.34 10.75 0.82
C GLY A 204 17.78 10.48 2.21
N LEU A 205 18.35 9.49 2.92
CA LEU A 205 17.97 9.15 4.29
C LEU A 205 18.15 10.36 5.24
N LEU A 206 19.33 10.97 5.24
CA LEU A 206 19.61 12.11 6.11
C LEU A 206 18.65 13.26 5.84
N LEU A 207 18.46 13.64 4.58
CA LEU A 207 17.57 14.74 4.20
C LEU A 207 16.13 14.47 4.63
N THR A 208 15.62 13.28 4.33
CA THR A 208 14.23 12.92 4.65
C THR A 208 14.00 12.79 6.15
N CYS A 209 14.94 12.25 6.91
CA CYS A 209 14.85 12.17 8.36
C CYS A 209 14.94 13.54 9.05
N PHE A 210 15.68 14.49 8.50
CA PHE A 210 15.67 15.86 9.00
C PHE A 210 14.35 16.57 8.75
N LEU A 211 13.71 16.31 7.59
CA LEU A 211 12.42 16.90 7.24
C LEU A 211 11.26 16.24 7.98
N VAL A 212 11.28 14.93 8.09
CA VAL A 212 10.19 14.11 8.66
C VAL A 212 10.78 13.04 9.60
N PRO A 213 11.13 13.42 10.86
CA PRO A 213 11.75 12.48 11.80
C PRO A 213 10.89 11.23 12.10
N SER A 214 9.57 11.36 12.07
CA SER A 214 8.62 10.26 12.28
C SER A 214 8.65 9.20 11.17
N GLY A 215 9.20 9.53 10.01
CA GLY A 215 9.39 8.60 8.89
C GLY A 215 10.62 7.68 9.02
N LEU A 216 11.51 7.94 10.02
CA LEU A 216 12.75 7.17 10.19
C LEU A 216 12.57 5.65 10.21
N PRO A 217 11.55 5.06 10.86
CA PRO A 217 11.39 3.60 10.86
C PRO A 217 11.16 3.01 9.46
N LEU A 218 10.48 3.74 8.57
CA LEU A 218 10.24 3.30 7.20
C LEU A 218 11.44 3.59 6.29
N LEU A 219 11.88 4.84 6.30
CA LEU A 219 12.94 5.33 5.41
C LEU A 219 14.31 4.76 5.77
N GLY A 220 14.58 4.57 7.08
CA GLY A 220 15.80 3.94 7.55
C GLY A 220 15.94 2.47 7.18
N MET A 221 14.83 1.80 6.88
CA MET A 221 14.83 0.43 6.37
C MET A 221 14.84 0.38 4.83
N LEU A 222 14.40 1.46 4.15
CA LEU A 222 14.40 1.55 2.70
C LEU A 222 15.80 1.81 2.13
N PHE A 223 16.55 2.69 2.79
CA PHE A 223 17.88 3.15 2.38
C PHE A 223 19.00 2.42 3.11
#